data_0cd1bd4a5c8ad46b063ea44ae6ab95d3
#
_entry.id   0cd1bd4a5c8ad46b063ea44ae6ab95d3
#
_cell.length_a   1.000
_cell.length_b   1.000
_cell.length_c   1.000
_cell.angle_alpha   90.00
_cell.angle_beta   90.00
_cell.angle_gamma   90.00
#
_symmetry.space_group_name_H-M   'P 1'
#
loop_
_entity.id
_entity.type
_entity.pdbx_description
1 polymer ?
#
loop_
_entity_poly.entity_id
_entity_poly.type
_entity_poly.pdbx_seq_one_letter_code
_entity_poly.pdbx_strand_id
1 'polypeptide(L)'
;MNTDKDFQAWVRRQPSCISGCFSEWVNGEGRCEFAHVRRVSRGSGVGIKPLFSGVPLTHTEHTMQHQHGEAYVLAANGIIADDAAAWFEAKADEYLERWRKG
;
A
#
# COMPACT_ATOMS: atom_id res chain seq x y z
N MET A 1 -2.80 2.88 20.14
CA MET A 1 -3.94 1.97 20.10
C MET A 1 -3.96 1.20 18.79
N ASN A 2 -4.66 0.08 18.75
CA ASN A 2 -4.50 -0.90 17.66
C ASN A 2 -5.72 -0.94 16.75
N THR A 3 -6.16 0.22 16.29
CA THR A 3 -7.28 0.31 15.34
C THR A 3 -6.78 0.35 13.90
N ASP A 4 -7.69 0.06 12.97
CA ASP A 4 -7.38 0.19 11.54
C ASP A 4 -6.93 1.62 11.19
N LYS A 5 -7.54 2.62 11.82
CA LYS A 5 -7.14 4.03 11.60
C LYS A 5 -5.71 4.29 12.07
N ASP A 6 -5.31 3.70 13.19
CA ASP A 6 -3.95 3.82 13.68
C ASP A 6 -2.96 3.17 12.73
N PHE A 7 -3.31 2.01 12.19
CA PHE A 7 -2.50 1.34 11.18
C PHE A 7 -2.35 2.20 9.93
N GLN A 8 -3.46 2.75 9.42
CA GLN A 8 -3.41 3.62 8.25
C GLN A 8 -2.53 4.85 8.48
N ALA A 9 -2.64 5.47 9.65
CA ALA A 9 -1.83 6.63 10.00
C ALA A 9 -0.34 6.28 10.01
N TRP A 10 0.00 5.11 10.55
CA TRP A 10 1.39 4.64 10.57
C TRP A 10 1.91 4.36 9.15
N VAL A 11 1.10 3.70 8.31
CA VAL A 11 1.47 3.40 6.93
C VAL A 11 1.75 4.69 6.14
N ARG A 12 0.93 5.73 6.35
CA ARG A 12 1.13 7.02 5.65
C ARG A 12 2.46 7.67 5.97
N ARG A 13 3.11 7.30 7.06
CA ARG A 13 4.43 7.83 7.44
C ARG A 13 5.57 7.03 6.86
N GLN A 14 5.29 5.96 6.15
CA GLN A 14 6.32 5.13 5.53
C GLN A 14 6.57 5.59 4.09
N PRO A 15 7.79 5.40 3.59
CA PRO A 15 8.05 5.65 2.16
C PRO A 15 7.31 4.62 1.31
N SER A 16 7.08 4.95 0.05
CA SER A 16 6.40 4.05 -0.89
C SER A 16 7.04 2.67 -0.89
N CYS A 17 6.21 1.64 -0.86
CA CYS A 17 6.68 0.26 -0.95
C CYS A 17 7.19 -0.09 -2.35
N ILE A 18 6.94 0.75 -3.34
CA ILE A 18 7.38 0.56 -4.72
C ILE A 18 8.68 1.30 -4.99
N SER A 19 8.67 2.63 -4.78
CA SER A 19 9.80 3.51 -5.17
C SER A 19 10.67 3.92 -3.99
N GLY A 20 10.20 3.76 -2.76
CA GLY A 20 10.93 4.26 -1.58
C GLY A 20 10.85 5.78 -1.42
N CYS A 21 10.05 6.45 -2.24
CA CYS A 21 9.88 7.89 -2.19
C CYS A 21 8.71 8.29 -1.31
N PHE A 22 8.69 9.55 -0.89
CA PHE A 22 7.54 10.14 -0.24
C PHE A 22 6.75 10.99 -1.23
N SER A 23 5.44 11.05 -1.02
CA SER A 23 4.54 11.84 -1.87
C SER A 23 4.64 13.33 -1.54
N GLU A 24 4.78 13.65 -0.27
CA GLU A 24 4.85 15.04 0.19
C GLU A 24 5.61 15.11 1.52
N TRP A 25 5.94 16.31 1.93
CA TRP A 25 6.63 16.55 3.20
C TRP A 25 5.80 17.53 4.03
N VAL A 26 5.54 17.16 5.28
CA VAL A 26 4.76 17.95 6.22
C VAL A 26 5.59 18.14 7.48
N ASN A 27 5.95 19.39 7.78
CA ASN A 27 6.76 19.73 8.96
C ASN A 27 8.06 18.91 9.03
N GLY A 28 8.71 18.68 7.87
CA GLY A 28 9.96 17.92 7.82
C GLY A 28 9.80 16.41 7.82
N GLU A 29 8.57 15.92 7.89
CA GLU A 29 8.30 14.47 7.84
C GLU A 29 7.69 14.08 6.50
N GLY A 30 8.17 12.99 5.92
CA GLY A 30 7.63 12.46 4.68
C GLY A 30 6.27 11.80 4.88
N ARG A 31 5.45 11.86 3.85
CA ARG A 31 4.11 11.26 3.85
C ARG A 31 3.84 10.57 2.53
N CYS A 32 3.12 9.45 2.61
CA CYS A 32 2.53 8.77 1.47
C CYS A 32 1.03 8.64 1.65
N GLU A 33 0.36 8.12 0.64
CA GLU A 33 -1.07 7.81 0.72
C GLU A 33 -1.24 6.35 1.13
N PHE A 34 -2.34 6.05 1.81
CA PHE A 34 -2.68 4.68 2.17
C PHE A 34 -3.47 4.06 1.02
N ALA A 35 -2.89 3.06 0.37
CA ALA A 35 -3.54 2.34 -0.71
C ALA A 35 -4.09 1.02 -0.17
N HIS A 36 -5.41 0.86 -0.21
CA HIS A 36 -6.04 -0.40 0.22
C HIS A 36 -5.62 -1.55 -0.69
N VAL A 37 -5.34 -2.69 -0.09
CA VAL A 37 -5.01 -3.92 -0.82
C VAL A 37 -6.13 -4.93 -0.60
N ARG A 38 -6.75 -5.37 -1.70
CA ARG A 38 -7.81 -6.38 -1.64
C ARG A 38 -7.20 -7.75 -1.35
N ARG A 39 -7.89 -8.51 -0.54
CA ARG A 39 -7.46 -9.87 -0.16
C ARG A 39 -8.16 -10.91 -1.05
N VAL A 40 -7.81 -10.92 -2.32
CA VAL A 40 -8.43 -11.81 -3.30
C VAL A 40 -8.28 -13.28 -2.87
N SER A 41 -7.11 -13.66 -2.38
CA SER A 41 -6.83 -15.01 -1.90
C SER A 41 -7.68 -15.42 -0.69
N ARG A 42 -8.25 -14.45 0.02
CA ARG A 42 -9.10 -14.68 1.20
C ARG A 42 -10.58 -14.52 0.89
N GLY A 43 -10.93 -14.41 -0.39
CA GLY A 43 -12.32 -14.28 -0.82
C GLY A 43 -12.94 -12.93 -0.56
N SER A 44 -12.16 -11.87 -0.40
CA SER A 44 -12.69 -10.52 -0.28
C SER A 44 -13.44 -10.13 -1.54
N GLY A 45 -14.72 -9.82 -1.43
CA GLY A 45 -15.56 -9.49 -2.57
C GLY A 45 -15.27 -8.11 -3.14
N VAL A 46 -15.82 -7.86 -4.33
CA VAL A 46 -15.76 -6.55 -4.98
C VAL A 46 -16.46 -5.51 -4.10
N GLY A 47 -15.81 -4.38 -3.88
CA GLY A 47 -16.38 -3.30 -3.09
C GLY A 47 -16.15 -3.40 -1.59
N ILE A 48 -15.60 -4.51 -1.10
CA ILE A 48 -15.27 -4.66 0.30
C ILE A 48 -13.80 -4.30 0.50
N LYS A 49 -13.55 -3.32 1.39
CA LYS A 49 -12.19 -2.91 1.74
C LYS A 49 -11.81 -3.59 3.06
N PRO A 50 -10.92 -4.58 3.02
CA PRO A 50 -10.55 -5.28 4.25
C PRO A 50 -9.81 -4.35 5.22
N LEU A 51 -10.03 -4.57 6.51
CA LEU A 51 -9.31 -3.83 7.55
C LEU A 51 -7.86 -4.31 7.63
N PHE A 52 -6.98 -3.43 8.10
CA PHE A 52 -5.56 -3.75 8.28
C PHE A 52 -4.90 -4.28 7.02
N SER A 53 -5.28 -3.74 5.87
CA SER A 53 -4.77 -4.21 4.59
C SER A 53 -4.49 -3.05 3.66
N GLY A 54 -3.24 -2.67 3.56
CA GLY A 54 -2.83 -1.56 2.71
C GLY A 54 -1.34 -1.35 2.73
N VAL A 55 -0.88 -0.51 1.81
CA VAL A 55 0.53 -0.19 1.62
C VAL A 55 0.69 1.30 1.37
N PRO A 56 1.88 1.85 1.65
CA PRO A 56 2.14 3.26 1.31
C PRO A 56 2.49 3.39 -0.17
N LEU A 57 1.82 4.30 -0.84
CA LEU A 57 2.13 4.68 -2.22
C LEU A 57 2.20 6.20 -2.30
N THR A 58 3.02 6.73 -3.22
CA THR A 58 2.96 8.15 -3.51
C THR A 58 1.63 8.45 -4.20
N HIS A 59 1.23 9.72 -4.21
CA HIS A 59 0.02 10.15 -4.91
C HIS A 59 0.03 9.69 -6.38
N THR A 60 1.17 9.89 -7.06
CA THR A 60 1.32 9.49 -8.46
C THR A 60 1.13 7.98 -8.65
N GLU A 61 1.76 7.18 -7.80
CA GLU A 61 1.64 5.71 -7.88
C GLU A 61 0.21 5.26 -7.59
N HIS A 62 -0.42 5.85 -6.58
CA HIS A 62 -1.78 5.50 -6.19
C HIS A 62 -2.77 5.84 -7.30
N THR A 63 -2.63 7.01 -7.90
CA THR A 63 -3.44 7.43 -9.04
C THR A 63 -3.24 6.49 -10.24
N MET A 64 -1.99 6.14 -10.53
CA MET A 64 -1.65 5.22 -11.62
C MET A 64 -2.27 3.84 -11.39
N GLN A 65 -2.24 3.36 -10.15
CA GLN A 65 -2.87 2.08 -9.79
C GLN A 65 -4.38 2.10 -10.06
N HIS A 66 -5.05 3.19 -9.66
CA HIS A 66 -6.49 3.32 -9.89
C HIS A 66 -6.86 3.43 -11.36
N GLN A 67 -6.04 4.10 -12.15
CA GLN A 67 -6.31 4.30 -13.57
C GLN A 67 -5.92 3.11 -14.44
N HIS A 68 -4.82 2.45 -14.11
CA HIS A 68 -4.21 1.44 -14.98
C HIS A 68 -4.02 0.06 -14.34
N GLY A 69 -4.23 -0.06 -13.03
CA GLY A 69 -4.13 -1.33 -12.34
C GLY A 69 -2.78 -1.58 -11.69
N GLU A 70 -2.74 -2.64 -10.87
CA GLU A 70 -1.56 -2.98 -10.05
C GLU A 70 -0.36 -3.40 -10.89
N ALA A 71 -0.58 -4.23 -11.90
CA ALA A 71 0.51 -4.69 -12.75
C ALA A 71 1.18 -3.52 -13.48
N TYR A 72 0.39 -2.55 -13.90
CA TYR A 72 0.90 -1.39 -14.61
C TYR A 72 1.81 -0.54 -13.72
N VAL A 73 1.39 -0.25 -12.49
CA VAL A 73 2.18 0.60 -11.60
C VAL A 73 3.50 -0.10 -11.20
N LEU A 74 3.50 -1.41 -11.04
CA LEU A 74 4.72 -2.15 -10.77
C LEU A 74 5.68 -2.08 -11.95
N ALA A 75 5.19 -2.36 -13.15
CA ALA A 75 6.00 -2.32 -14.37
C ALA A 75 6.57 -0.92 -14.64
N ALA A 76 5.78 0.12 -14.39
CA ALA A 76 6.23 1.51 -14.57
C ALA A 76 7.40 1.85 -13.62
N ASN A 77 7.54 1.11 -12.54
CA ASN A 77 8.63 1.30 -11.56
C ASN A 77 9.71 0.22 -11.66
N GLY A 78 9.71 -0.53 -12.76
CA GLY A 78 10.75 -1.54 -13.01
C GLY A 78 10.58 -2.84 -12.24
N ILE A 79 9.40 -3.07 -11.67
CA ILE A 79 9.11 -4.31 -10.94
C ILE A 79 8.30 -5.24 -11.82
N ILE A 80 8.85 -6.41 -12.08
CA ILE A 80 8.17 -7.45 -12.85
C ILE A 80 7.68 -8.51 -11.86
N ALA A 81 6.36 -8.64 -11.74
CA ALA A 81 5.74 -9.62 -10.86
C ALA A 81 4.82 -10.52 -11.69
N ASP A 82 4.91 -11.82 -11.46
CA ASP A 82 4.04 -12.79 -12.15
C ASP A 82 2.57 -12.60 -11.77
N ASP A 83 2.34 -12.23 -10.50
CA ASP A 83 1.01 -11.97 -9.98
C ASP A 83 1.07 -10.68 -9.17
N ALA A 84 0.60 -9.60 -9.77
CA ALA A 84 0.63 -8.28 -9.13
C ALA A 84 -0.23 -8.23 -7.87
N ALA A 85 -1.40 -8.88 -7.88
CA ALA A 85 -2.26 -8.92 -6.71
C ALA A 85 -1.56 -9.62 -5.55
N ALA A 86 -0.91 -10.74 -5.81
CA ALA A 86 -0.16 -11.46 -4.79
C ALA A 86 1.01 -10.64 -4.26
N TRP A 87 1.68 -9.88 -5.13
CA TRP A 87 2.77 -9.00 -4.72
C TRP A 87 2.28 -7.96 -3.70
N PHE A 88 1.14 -7.32 -4.00
CA PHE A 88 0.56 -6.32 -3.09
C PHE A 88 0.04 -6.95 -1.80
N GLU A 89 -0.56 -8.14 -1.86
CA GLU A 89 -1.03 -8.84 -0.65
C GLU A 89 0.15 -9.17 0.27
N ALA A 90 1.26 -9.64 -0.30
CA ALA A 90 2.47 -9.94 0.48
C ALA A 90 3.03 -8.67 1.13
N LYS A 91 3.04 -7.55 0.41
CA LYS A 91 3.48 -6.26 0.97
C LYS A 91 2.55 -5.79 2.08
N ALA A 92 1.24 -5.94 1.89
CA ALA A 92 0.28 -5.56 2.93
C ALA A 92 0.51 -6.37 4.21
N ASP A 93 0.80 -7.66 4.08
CA ASP A 93 1.13 -8.51 5.23
C ASP A 93 2.42 -8.06 5.91
N GLU A 94 3.43 -7.70 5.11
CA GLU A 94 4.71 -7.21 5.63
C GLU A 94 4.52 -5.94 6.47
N TYR A 95 3.75 -4.97 5.96
CA TYR A 95 3.52 -3.72 6.68
C TYR A 95 2.69 -3.93 7.94
N LEU A 96 1.69 -4.80 7.90
CA LEU A 96 0.92 -5.12 9.08
C LEU A 96 1.79 -5.75 10.17
N GLU A 97 2.66 -6.67 9.78
CA GLU A 97 3.57 -7.32 10.72
C GLU A 97 4.55 -6.32 11.32
N ARG A 98 5.12 -5.44 10.50
CA ARG A 98 6.03 -4.39 10.98
C ARG A 98 5.35 -3.47 11.98
N TRP A 99 4.11 -3.08 11.71
CA TRP A 99 3.35 -2.21 12.61
C TRP A 99 3.07 -2.91 13.94
N ARG A 100 2.69 -4.17 13.90
CA ARG A 100 2.41 -4.94 15.13
C ARG A 100 3.66 -5.13 16.00
N LYS A 101 4.82 -5.24 15.40
CA LYS A 101 6.08 -5.43 16.12
C LYS A 101 6.66 -4.12 16.66
N GLY A 102 6.33 -3.03 16.02
CA GLY A 102 6.87 -1.72 16.33
C GLY A 102 6.12 -0.99 17.38
#